data_8856d286d55ed549a8273d00a7c3e5c1
#
_entry.id   8856d286d55ed549a8273d00a7c3e5c1
#
_cell.length_a   1.000
_cell.length_b   1.000
_cell.length_c   1.000
_cell.angle_alpha   90.00
_cell.angle_beta   90.00
_cell.angle_gamma   90.00
#
_symmetry.space_group_name_H-M   'P 1'
#
loop_
_entity.id
_entity.type
_entity.pdbx_description
1 polymer ?
#
loop_
_entity_poly.entity_id
_entity_poly.type
_entity_poly.pdbx_seq_one_letter_code
_entity_poly.pdbx_strand_id
1 'polypeptide(L)'
;MLFKSPRVLLTLFGLLTTPAARAQGSPEWQQRVAYEMDVTLLADSHRMKGRQRLLYENNSPDTLRNVYYHLYFNAFNPNSMMAERNRHLPDPDGRIVPRIFNLSPDEIGYHEITSLTQDGAPLAFEIHDTVMEVDLASPIPPGGTVVFEMAFHSQIPLQTRRSGRDNREGIDFSMAQWYPKMANYDERGWHADPYIGREFYAPFGSFDVRITLPSSYLIGATGELQNPSEIGHGYGETEIPETDSLTWHFRAENVHDFAWAADPDYLHEVVEGENDVTYHLLYQENVAEKWEKMREWVPQIIEFYSRRFGPYPYPQFTVVQAGDGGMEYPMMTLILGDIPPMGLLGVTAHEAGHMWYYGVLGSNEADYAWMDE
;
A
#
# COMPACT_ATOMS: atom_id res chain seq x y z
N MET A 1 20.10 90.93 1.74
CA MET A 1 19.07 89.91 1.41
C MET A 1 19.81 88.78 0.70
N LEU A 2 20.06 87.67 1.41
CA LEU A 2 20.74 86.51 0.95
C LEU A 2 19.75 85.31 0.98
N PHE A 3 19.39 84.86 -0.20
CA PHE A 3 18.56 83.62 -0.35
C PHE A 3 19.45 82.42 -0.19
N LYS A 4 19.13 81.59 0.84
CA LYS A 4 19.69 80.27 1.01
C LYS A 4 18.79 79.24 0.29
N SER A 5 19.30 78.55 -0.71
CA SER A 5 18.64 77.43 -1.35
C SER A 5 18.76 76.14 -0.50
N PRO A 6 17.71 75.29 -0.39
CA PRO A 6 17.80 74.02 0.30
C PRO A 6 18.46 72.97 -0.62
N ARG A 7 19.45 72.25 -0.10
CA ARG A 7 19.99 71.03 -0.71
C ARG A 7 19.04 69.88 -0.46
N VAL A 8 18.49 69.34 -1.53
CA VAL A 8 17.70 68.09 -1.47
C VAL A 8 18.73 66.96 -1.48
N LEU A 9 18.76 66.19 -0.41
CA LEU A 9 19.53 64.98 -0.26
C LEU A 9 18.68 63.81 -0.85
N LEU A 10 19.03 63.34 -2.04
CA LEU A 10 18.45 62.14 -2.64
C LEU A 10 19.07 60.90 -1.99
N THR A 11 18.34 60.22 -1.10
CA THR A 11 18.76 58.95 -0.56
C THR A 11 18.37 57.87 -1.56
N LEU A 12 19.37 57.27 -2.23
CA LEU A 12 19.16 56.12 -3.08
C LEU A 12 18.89 54.89 -2.20
N PHE A 13 17.64 54.43 -2.15
CA PHE A 13 17.29 53.13 -1.57
C PHE A 13 17.69 52.05 -2.60
N GLY A 14 18.82 51.39 -2.40
CA GLY A 14 19.19 50.20 -3.13
C GLY A 14 18.27 49.08 -2.73
N LEU A 15 17.37 48.64 -3.63
CA LEU A 15 16.68 47.39 -3.51
C LEU A 15 17.72 46.26 -3.60
N LEU A 16 18.07 45.72 -2.43
CA LEU A 16 18.73 44.40 -2.34
C LEU A 16 17.68 43.36 -2.73
N THR A 17 17.64 42.96 -3.99
CA THR A 17 16.97 41.75 -4.40
C THR A 17 17.76 40.57 -3.84
N THR A 18 17.36 40.09 -2.69
CA THR A 18 17.80 38.75 -2.25
C THR A 18 17.31 37.74 -3.32
N PRO A 19 18.19 36.89 -3.86
CA PRO A 19 17.73 35.81 -4.71
C PRO A 19 16.72 34.99 -3.84
N ALA A 20 15.48 34.91 -4.28
CA ALA A 20 14.56 33.99 -3.71
C ALA A 20 15.23 32.60 -3.75
N ALA A 21 15.49 32.01 -2.60
CA ALA A 21 15.86 30.62 -2.54
C ALA A 21 14.72 29.88 -3.26
N ARG A 22 14.99 29.40 -4.47
CA ARG A 22 14.12 28.40 -5.08
C ARG A 22 14.14 27.26 -4.10
N ALA A 23 12.99 26.95 -3.50
CA ALA A 23 12.78 25.64 -2.95
C ALA A 23 13.24 24.66 -4.03
N GLN A 24 14.11 23.71 -3.70
CA GLN A 24 14.39 22.61 -4.61
C GLN A 24 13.04 22.03 -4.94
N GLY A 25 12.58 22.24 -6.17
CA GLY A 25 11.29 21.73 -6.62
C GLY A 25 11.30 20.22 -6.47
N SER A 26 10.18 19.67 -6.11
CA SER A 26 9.92 18.23 -6.31
C SER A 26 10.38 17.86 -7.72
N PRO A 27 10.94 16.67 -7.96
CA PRO A 27 11.33 16.26 -9.30
C PRO A 27 10.17 16.50 -10.25
N GLU A 28 10.44 17.02 -11.43
CA GLU A 28 9.42 17.30 -12.45
C GLU A 28 8.82 16.00 -13.03
N TRP A 29 9.26 14.83 -12.54
CA TRP A 29 8.89 13.50 -13.02
C TRP A 29 8.70 12.50 -11.87
N GLN A 30 7.84 11.55 -12.11
CA GLN A 30 7.64 10.34 -11.29
C GLN A 30 7.49 9.14 -12.21
N GLN A 31 7.97 7.99 -11.78
CA GLN A 31 7.73 6.73 -12.47
C GLN A 31 6.24 6.39 -12.42
N ARG A 32 5.77 5.65 -13.42
CA ARG A 32 4.38 5.18 -13.47
C ARG A 32 4.34 3.68 -13.72
N VAL A 33 3.37 3.03 -13.09
CA VAL A 33 3.13 1.60 -13.21
C VAL A 33 1.67 1.31 -13.53
N ALA A 34 1.44 0.19 -14.25
CA ALA A 34 0.10 -0.38 -14.36
C ALA A 34 0.21 -1.88 -14.14
N TYR A 35 -0.41 -2.36 -13.06
CA TYR A 35 -0.44 -3.77 -12.69
C TYR A 35 -1.74 -4.42 -13.16
N GLU A 36 -1.59 -5.56 -13.83
CA GLU A 36 -2.65 -6.53 -14.05
C GLU A 36 -2.24 -7.81 -13.31
N MET A 37 -3.03 -8.24 -12.33
CA MET A 37 -2.69 -9.39 -11.49
C MET A 37 -3.84 -10.39 -11.43
N ASP A 38 -3.53 -11.67 -11.66
CA ASP A 38 -4.42 -12.80 -11.40
C ASP A 38 -3.80 -13.66 -10.31
N VAL A 39 -4.49 -13.81 -9.19
CA VAL A 39 -4.00 -14.60 -8.06
C VAL A 39 -5.04 -15.60 -7.59
N THR A 40 -4.57 -16.76 -7.17
CA THR A 40 -5.41 -17.80 -6.55
C THR A 40 -4.88 -18.09 -5.15
N LEU A 41 -5.71 -17.85 -4.15
CA LEU A 41 -5.46 -18.22 -2.77
C LEU A 41 -5.84 -19.68 -2.54
N LEU A 42 -4.90 -20.48 -2.09
CA LEU A 42 -5.09 -21.86 -1.64
C LEU A 42 -5.18 -21.84 -0.11
N ALA A 43 -6.38 -21.50 0.41
CA ALA A 43 -6.60 -21.19 1.82
C ALA A 43 -6.12 -22.30 2.75
N ASP A 44 -6.49 -23.58 2.49
CA ASP A 44 -6.12 -24.73 3.32
C ASP A 44 -4.61 -24.95 3.46
N SER A 45 -3.83 -24.53 2.47
CA SER A 45 -2.36 -24.68 2.45
C SER A 45 -1.62 -23.40 2.73
N HIS A 46 -2.33 -22.31 2.94
CA HIS A 46 -1.79 -20.95 3.17
C HIS A 46 -0.80 -20.52 2.07
N ARG A 47 -1.14 -20.85 0.84
CA ARG A 47 -0.32 -20.55 -0.33
C ARG A 47 -1.08 -19.75 -1.36
N MET A 48 -0.35 -19.02 -2.16
CA MET A 48 -0.90 -18.25 -3.25
C MET A 48 -0.10 -18.51 -4.54
N LYS A 49 -0.79 -18.56 -5.66
CA LYS A 49 -0.21 -18.56 -7.00
C LYS A 49 -0.60 -17.27 -7.68
N GLY A 50 0.37 -16.57 -8.24
CA GLY A 50 0.13 -15.29 -8.89
C GLY A 50 0.74 -15.23 -10.28
N ARG A 51 0.07 -14.47 -11.15
CA ARG A 51 0.60 -13.93 -12.39
C ARG A 51 0.48 -12.43 -12.34
N GLN A 52 1.50 -11.74 -12.77
CA GLN A 52 1.58 -10.29 -12.79
C GLN A 52 2.05 -9.85 -14.17
N ARG A 53 1.31 -8.94 -14.78
CA ARG A 53 1.74 -8.15 -15.92
C ARG A 53 1.90 -6.72 -15.44
N LEU A 54 3.08 -6.18 -15.57
CA LEU A 54 3.43 -4.83 -15.12
C LEU A 54 3.87 -4.01 -16.34
N LEU A 55 3.10 -2.98 -16.69
CA LEU A 55 3.56 -1.93 -17.58
C LEU A 55 4.32 -0.90 -16.73
N TYR A 56 5.57 -0.63 -17.11
CA TYR A 56 6.43 0.35 -16.44
C TYR A 56 6.81 1.46 -17.40
N GLU A 57 6.61 2.71 -16.97
CA GLU A 57 6.96 3.91 -17.72
C GLU A 57 8.14 4.60 -17.04
N ASN A 58 9.27 4.69 -17.75
CA ASN A 58 10.45 5.41 -17.27
C ASN A 58 10.33 6.90 -17.61
N ASN A 59 9.81 7.68 -16.68
CA ASN A 59 9.67 9.13 -16.82
C ASN A 59 10.92 9.89 -16.36
N SER A 60 11.97 9.20 -15.91
CA SER A 60 13.24 9.80 -15.51
C SER A 60 14.06 10.25 -16.72
N PRO A 61 15.04 11.16 -16.53
CA PRO A 61 16.02 11.50 -17.56
C PRO A 61 17.07 10.41 -17.81
N ASP A 62 17.05 9.31 -17.03
CA ASP A 62 18.07 8.28 -17.04
C ASP A 62 17.68 7.08 -17.89
N THR A 63 18.69 6.39 -18.42
CA THR A 63 18.51 5.07 -19.04
C THR A 63 18.68 3.99 -18.00
N LEU A 64 17.60 3.26 -17.68
CA LEU A 64 17.63 2.19 -16.70
C LEU A 64 18.18 0.90 -17.31
N ARG A 65 19.12 0.23 -16.61
CA ARG A 65 19.78 -1.00 -17.08
C ARG A 65 19.42 -2.22 -16.21
N ASN A 66 18.92 -1.95 -15.02
CA ASN A 66 18.37 -2.90 -14.06
C ASN A 66 17.09 -2.32 -13.45
N VAL A 67 16.29 -3.20 -12.86
CA VAL A 67 15.15 -2.84 -12.03
C VAL A 67 15.17 -3.68 -10.77
N TYR A 68 14.46 -3.22 -9.75
CA TYR A 68 14.39 -3.90 -8.46
C TYR A 68 12.94 -4.16 -8.07
N TYR A 69 12.71 -5.32 -7.44
CA TYR A 69 11.43 -5.65 -6.82
C TYR A 69 11.60 -5.90 -5.34
N HIS A 70 10.62 -5.46 -4.55
CA HIS A 70 10.48 -5.86 -3.15
C HIS A 70 9.71 -7.17 -3.05
N LEU A 71 10.23 -8.09 -2.26
CA LEU A 71 9.65 -9.38 -1.91
C LEU A 71 9.39 -9.41 -0.41
N TYR A 72 8.39 -8.64 0.04
CA TYR A 72 8.20 -8.32 1.46
C TYR A 72 7.95 -9.56 2.34
N PHE A 73 7.29 -10.60 1.82
CA PHE A 73 7.06 -11.84 2.59
C PHE A 73 8.36 -12.51 3.04
N ASN A 74 9.46 -12.35 2.30
CA ASN A 74 10.76 -12.91 2.65
C ASN A 74 11.30 -12.36 3.98
N ALA A 75 10.81 -11.20 4.45
CA ALA A 75 11.17 -10.65 5.74
C ALA A 75 10.69 -11.50 6.93
N PHE A 76 9.59 -12.23 6.76
CA PHE A 76 8.96 -13.02 7.81
C PHE A 76 9.59 -14.41 7.90
N ASN A 77 10.86 -14.42 8.24
CA ASN A 77 11.70 -15.61 8.31
C ASN A 77 12.74 -15.42 9.44
N PRO A 78 13.03 -16.45 10.28
CA PRO A 78 14.02 -16.36 11.35
C PRO A 78 15.44 -15.97 10.90
N ASN A 79 15.76 -16.16 9.62
CA ASN A 79 17.06 -15.85 9.04
C ASN A 79 17.08 -14.56 8.20
N SER A 80 15.98 -13.79 8.18
CA SER A 80 15.87 -12.53 7.44
C SER A 80 16.67 -11.39 8.06
N MET A 81 16.96 -10.36 7.29
CA MET A 81 17.57 -9.13 7.79
C MET A 81 16.68 -8.45 8.85
N MET A 82 15.35 -8.56 8.74
CA MET A 82 14.42 -8.09 9.77
C MET A 82 14.65 -8.83 11.09
N ALA A 83 14.77 -10.15 11.08
CA ALA A 83 15.04 -10.93 12.28
C ALA A 83 16.41 -10.59 12.85
N GLU A 84 17.44 -10.52 12.01
CA GLU A 84 18.80 -10.19 12.46
C GLU A 84 18.88 -8.80 13.08
N ARG A 85 18.27 -7.80 12.47
CA ARG A 85 18.17 -6.45 13.05
C ARG A 85 17.55 -6.49 14.46
N ASN A 86 16.45 -7.20 14.63
CA ASN A 86 15.75 -7.26 15.92
C ASN A 86 16.52 -8.04 17.00
N ARG A 87 17.47 -8.91 16.66
CA ARG A 87 18.38 -9.54 17.63
C ARG A 87 19.38 -8.56 18.24
N HIS A 88 19.76 -7.53 17.49
CA HIS A 88 20.85 -6.63 17.86
C HIS A 88 20.40 -5.26 18.35
N LEU A 89 19.12 -4.91 18.22
CA LEU A 89 18.60 -3.65 18.74
C LEU A 89 18.47 -3.70 20.27
N PRO A 90 18.80 -2.59 20.96
CA PRO A 90 18.54 -2.45 22.39
C PRO A 90 17.05 -2.45 22.74
N ASP A 91 16.23 -1.96 21.83
CA ASP A 91 14.77 -1.87 21.93
C ASP A 91 14.12 -2.44 20.66
N PRO A 92 14.00 -3.77 20.57
CA PRO A 92 13.43 -4.42 19.41
C PRO A 92 11.90 -4.19 19.35
N ASP A 93 11.34 -4.22 18.14
CA ASP A 93 9.89 -4.10 17.96
C ASP A 93 9.15 -5.26 18.62
N GLY A 94 8.44 -4.97 19.71
CA GLY A 94 7.69 -5.96 20.50
C GLY A 94 6.54 -6.65 19.72
N ARG A 95 6.16 -6.14 18.54
CA ARG A 95 5.19 -6.77 17.64
C ARG A 95 5.82 -7.89 16.80
N ILE A 96 7.13 -7.78 16.53
CA ILE A 96 7.90 -8.74 15.73
C ILE A 96 8.50 -9.83 16.62
N VAL A 97 9.11 -9.41 17.73
CA VAL A 97 9.79 -10.27 18.71
C VAL A 97 8.80 -10.72 19.81
N PRO A 98 8.76 -11.98 20.24
CA PRO A 98 9.64 -13.10 19.84
C PRO A 98 9.15 -13.93 18.66
N ARG A 99 8.06 -13.51 18.01
CA ARG A 99 7.36 -14.31 17.00
C ARG A 99 8.27 -14.75 15.86
N ILE A 100 8.98 -13.81 15.23
CA ILE A 100 9.82 -14.03 14.07
C ILE A 100 10.90 -15.10 14.26
N PHE A 101 11.45 -15.24 15.49
CA PHE A 101 12.52 -16.19 15.77
C PHE A 101 12.06 -17.63 15.91
N ASN A 102 10.75 -17.85 16.06
CA ASN A 102 10.15 -19.13 16.36
C ASN A 102 9.26 -19.65 15.22
N LEU A 103 9.21 -18.95 14.08
CA LEU A 103 8.43 -19.39 12.93
C LEU A 103 8.96 -20.73 12.41
N SER A 104 8.07 -21.70 12.29
CA SER A 104 8.34 -23.01 11.68
C SER A 104 8.37 -22.89 10.15
N PRO A 105 8.85 -23.91 9.42
CA PRO A 105 8.93 -23.87 7.95
C PRO A 105 7.59 -23.63 7.23
N ASP A 106 6.45 -23.96 7.84
CA ASP A 106 5.11 -23.72 7.33
C ASP A 106 4.50 -22.38 7.78
N GLU A 107 5.18 -21.66 8.69
CA GLU A 107 4.79 -20.34 9.18
C GLU A 107 5.61 -19.19 8.61
N ILE A 108 6.75 -19.46 7.98
CA ILE A 108 7.56 -18.42 7.32
C ILE A 108 6.87 -17.88 6.08
N GLY A 109 7.26 -16.64 5.70
CA GLY A 109 6.84 -16.03 4.42
C GLY A 109 7.93 -16.14 3.36
N TYR A 110 7.53 -16.31 2.11
CA TYR A 110 8.42 -16.17 0.95
C TYR A 110 7.66 -15.97 -0.35
N HIS A 111 8.37 -15.41 -1.34
CA HIS A 111 8.00 -15.43 -2.74
C HIS A 111 8.99 -16.29 -3.53
N GLU A 112 8.50 -17.21 -4.34
CA GLU A 112 9.26 -17.97 -5.32
C GLU A 112 8.88 -17.47 -6.71
N ILE A 113 9.82 -16.83 -7.41
CA ILE A 113 9.62 -16.32 -8.77
C ILE A 113 9.91 -17.45 -9.74
N THR A 114 8.87 -17.92 -10.43
CA THR A 114 8.99 -19.07 -11.35
C THR A 114 9.27 -18.67 -12.78
N SER A 115 8.93 -17.44 -13.17
CA SER A 115 9.31 -16.85 -14.45
C SER A 115 9.28 -15.33 -14.39
N LEU A 116 10.17 -14.69 -15.15
CA LEU A 116 10.17 -13.23 -15.34
C LEU A 116 10.66 -12.95 -16.77
N THR A 117 9.94 -12.07 -17.48
CA THR A 117 10.29 -11.62 -18.82
C THR A 117 10.19 -10.10 -18.94
N GLN A 118 10.96 -9.52 -19.87
CA GLN A 118 10.83 -8.16 -20.36
C GLN A 118 10.44 -8.22 -21.83
N ASP A 119 9.26 -7.72 -22.19
CA ASP A 119 8.71 -7.75 -23.56
C ASP A 119 8.81 -9.15 -24.19
N GLY A 120 8.57 -10.19 -23.37
CA GLY A 120 8.68 -11.61 -23.76
C GLY A 120 10.09 -12.21 -23.69
N ALA A 121 11.15 -11.43 -23.52
CA ALA A 121 12.52 -11.93 -23.35
C ALA A 121 12.75 -12.39 -21.90
N PRO A 122 13.21 -13.64 -21.65
CA PRO A 122 13.51 -14.10 -20.30
C PRO A 122 14.60 -13.27 -19.62
N LEU A 123 14.42 -12.98 -18.33
CA LEU A 123 15.35 -12.21 -17.53
C LEU A 123 16.04 -13.09 -16.47
N ALA A 124 17.31 -12.78 -16.20
CA ALA A 124 18.02 -13.24 -15.01
C ALA A 124 17.76 -12.28 -13.85
N PHE A 125 17.75 -12.83 -12.64
CA PHE A 125 17.59 -12.05 -11.42
C PHE A 125 18.33 -12.70 -10.25
N GLU A 126 18.67 -11.89 -9.26
CA GLU A 126 19.23 -12.35 -7.98
C GLU A 126 18.37 -11.85 -6.83
N ILE A 127 18.17 -12.69 -5.81
CA ILE A 127 17.36 -12.34 -4.63
C ILE A 127 18.28 -12.17 -3.44
N HIS A 128 18.22 -10.98 -2.85
CA HIS A 128 18.97 -10.59 -1.66
C HIS A 128 17.96 -10.25 -0.54
N ASP A 129 17.63 -11.26 0.28
CA ASP A 129 16.62 -11.16 1.34
C ASP A 129 15.24 -10.72 0.78
N THR A 130 14.84 -9.49 0.98
CA THR A 130 13.56 -8.92 0.51
C THR A 130 13.68 -8.10 -0.78
N VAL A 131 14.84 -8.10 -1.40
CA VAL A 131 15.08 -7.35 -2.65
C VAL A 131 15.48 -8.32 -3.76
N MET A 132 14.83 -8.19 -4.91
CA MET A 132 15.19 -8.89 -6.13
C MET A 132 15.76 -7.89 -7.13
N GLU A 133 17.02 -8.08 -7.50
CA GLU A 133 17.69 -7.32 -8.57
C GLU A 133 17.53 -8.05 -9.91
N VAL A 134 17.19 -7.30 -10.96
CA VAL A 134 16.89 -7.84 -12.29
C VAL A 134 17.71 -7.12 -13.33
N ASP A 135 18.56 -7.84 -14.05
CA ASP A 135 19.26 -7.34 -15.22
C ASP A 135 18.33 -7.30 -16.43
N LEU A 136 18.21 -6.12 -17.06
CA LEU A 136 17.32 -5.93 -18.20
C LEU A 136 17.91 -6.53 -19.49
N ALA A 137 17.08 -7.21 -20.25
CA ALA A 137 17.46 -7.70 -21.60
C ALA A 137 17.72 -6.53 -22.56
N SER A 138 17.01 -5.42 -22.38
CA SER A 138 17.20 -4.16 -23.09
C SER A 138 17.03 -2.98 -22.13
N PRO A 139 17.96 -2.02 -22.14
CA PRO A 139 17.83 -0.82 -21.31
C PRO A 139 16.53 -0.04 -21.61
N ILE A 140 15.93 0.55 -20.58
CA ILE A 140 14.73 1.40 -20.72
C ILE A 140 15.20 2.86 -20.83
N PRO A 141 15.09 3.49 -22.02
CA PRO A 141 15.52 4.88 -22.18
C PRO A 141 14.56 5.87 -21.47
N PRO A 142 14.93 7.14 -21.32
CA PRO A 142 14.01 8.20 -20.91
C PRO A 142 12.75 8.22 -21.76
N GLY A 143 11.57 8.27 -21.10
CA GLY A 143 10.27 8.20 -21.76
C GLY A 143 9.92 6.81 -22.34
N GLY A 144 10.76 5.80 -22.10
CA GLY A 144 10.54 4.43 -22.56
C GLY A 144 9.51 3.70 -21.71
N THR A 145 8.78 2.79 -22.38
CA THR A 145 7.78 1.93 -21.74
C THR A 145 8.16 0.48 -21.98
N VAL A 146 7.96 -0.38 -20.99
CA VAL A 146 8.30 -1.80 -21.03
C VAL A 146 7.24 -2.63 -20.31
N VAL A 147 7.03 -3.86 -20.74
CA VAL A 147 6.14 -4.83 -20.09
C VAL A 147 6.99 -5.91 -19.41
N PHE A 148 6.79 -6.05 -18.10
CA PHE A 148 7.27 -7.20 -17.35
C PHE A 148 6.14 -8.19 -17.14
N GLU A 149 6.40 -9.47 -17.40
CA GLU A 149 5.48 -10.56 -17.08
C GLU A 149 6.16 -11.50 -16.09
N MET A 150 5.48 -11.77 -14.98
CA MET A 150 5.99 -12.57 -13.87
C MET A 150 4.97 -13.61 -13.45
N ALA A 151 5.47 -14.84 -13.17
CA ALA A 151 4.71 -15.82 -12.43
C ALA A 151 5.43 -16.12 -11.11
N PHE A 152 4.65 -16.24 -10.03
CA PHE A 152 5.20 -16.48 -8.70
C PHE A 152 4.31 -17.39 -7.86
N HIS A 153 4.93 -18.05 -6.89
CA HIS A 153 4.25 -18.73 -5.80
C HIS A 153 4.65 -18.08 -4.50
N SER A 154 3.72 -17.96 -3.56
CA SER A 154 4.01 -17.41 -2.24
C SER A 154 3.51 -18.34 -1.14
N GLN A 155 4.27 -18.43 -0.06
CA GLN A 155 3.78 -18.91 1.22
C GLN A 155 3.42 -17.71 2.08
N ILE A 156 2.16 -17.71 2.56
CA ILE A 156 1.65 -16.63 3.41
C ILE A 156 2.14 -16.88 4.83
N PRO A 157 2.90 -15.93 5.42
CA PRO A 157 3.44 -16.11 6.77
C PRO A 157 2.35 -16.12 7.83
N LEU A 158 2.61 -16.80 8.95
CA LEU A 158 1.88 -16.48 10.18
C LEU A 158 2.09 -14.99 10.48
N GLN A 159 1.02 -14.25 10.72
CA GLN A 159 1.13 -12.79 10.84
C GLN A 159 2.08 -12.39 11.98
N THR A 160 3.21 -11.83 11.58
CA THR A 160 4.27 -11.36 12.47
C THR A 160 4.23 -9.84 12.57
N ARG A 161 4.03 -9.17 11.43
CA ARG A 161 3.90 -7.72 11.30
C ARG A 161 2.77 -7.43 10.32
N ARG A 162 2.75 -6.40 9.57
CA ARG A 162 1.74 -5.87 8.63
C ARG A 162 0.91 -6.93 7.87
N SER A 163 1.49 -8.08 7.52
CA SER A 163 0.89 -9.05 6.61
C SER A 163 0.98 -10.47 7.15
N GLY A 164 0.03 -11.28 6.76
CA GLY A 164 0.03 -12.70 7.08
C GLY A 164 -1.36 -13.30 7.31
N ARG A 165 -1.34 -14.52 7.83
CA ARG A 165 -2.52 -15.31 8.16
C ARG A 165 -2.68 -15.51 9.67
N ASP A 166 -3.86 -15.96 10.06
CA ASP A 166 -4.16 -16.39 11.44
C ASP A 166 -3.70 -15.34 12.48
N ASN A 167 -4.17 -14.12 12.33
CA ASN A 167 -3.77 -13.04 13.21
C ASN A 167 -4.43 -13.13 14.60
N ARG A 168 -4.00 -12.29 15.52
CA ARG A 168 -4.51 -12.28 16.89
C ARG A 168 -5.98 -11.84 17.03
N GLU A 169 -6.54 -11.20 16.02
CA GLU A 169 -7.95 -10.78 15.97
C GLU A 169 -8.84 -11.91 15.47
N GLY A 170 -8.27 -13.02 15.00
CA GLY A 170 -8.99 -14.16 14.44
C GLY A 170 -9.31 -14.00 12.95
N ILE A 171 -8.66 -13.07 12.25
CA ILE A 171 -8.84 -12.89 10.81
C ILE A 171 -7.88 -13.82 10.06
N ASP A 172 -8.43 -14.58 9.11
CA ASP A 172 -7.69 -15.59 8.36
C ASP A 172 -6.56 -15.00 7.52
N PHE A 173 -6.83 -13.92 6.76
CA PHE A 173 -5.85 -13.32 5.86
C PHE A 173 -5.86 -11.80 5.91
N SER A 174 -4.69 -11.22 6.22
CA SER A 174 -4.40 -9.79 6.12
C SER A 174 -3.28 -9.61 5.10
N MET A 175 -3.62 -9.20 3.89
CA MET A 175 -2.74 -9.25 2.73
C MET A 175 -2.23 -7.84 2.37
N ALA A 176 -1.32 -7.36 3.20
CA ALA A 176 -0.54 -6.16 2.98
C ALA A 176 0.80 -6.54 2.34
N GLN A 177 1.31 -5.77 1.39
CA GLN A 177 2.64 -6.02 0.76
C GLN A 177 2.81 -7.47 0.27
N TRP A 178 1.79 -8.04 -0.36
CA TRP A 178 1.62 -9.46 -0.62
C TRP A 178 2.13 -9.93 -2.00
N TYR A 179 2.51 -9.01 -2.88
CA TYR A 179 2.94 -9.29 -4.25
C TYR A 179 4.37 -8.79 -4.49
N PRO A 180 5.12 -9.34 -5.47
CA PRO A 180 6.39 -8.78 -5.91
C PRO A 180 6.17 -7.37 -6.44
N LYS A 181 6.68 -6.35 -5.74
CA LYS A 181 6.39 -4.94 -5.96
C LYS A 181 7.58 -4.22 -6.55
N MET A 182 7.40 -3.54 -7.68
CA MET A 182 8.45 -2.72 -8.30
C MET A 182 8.91 -1.64 -7.31
N ALA A 183 10.22 -1.55 -7.09
CA ALA A 183 10.81 -0.47 -6.30
C ALA A 183 10.63 0.88 -6.99
N ASN A 184 10.56 1.96 -6.23
CA ASN A 184 10.52 3.29 -6.83
C ASN A 184 11.92 3.75 -7.28
N TYR A 185 11.95 4.55 -8.34
CA TYR A 185 13.14 5.23 -8.84
C TYR A 185 12.87 6.74 -8.89
N ASP A 186 13.66 7.50 -8.18
CA ASP A 186 13.57 8.95 -8.15
C ASP A 186 14.95 9.62 -8.41
N GLU A 187 15.12 10.91 -8.11
CA GLU A 187 16.37 11.64 -8.31
C GLU A 187 17.57 11.11 -7.49
N ARG A 188 17.31 10.24 -6.50
CA ARG A 188 18.35 9.58 -5.70
C ARG A 188 18.66 8.17 -6.20
N GLY A 189 17.98 7.71 -7.24
CA GLY A 189 18.11 6.37 -7.79
C GLY A 189 17.04 5.41 -7.28
N TRP A 190 17.34 4.11 -7.29
CA TRP A 190 16.44 3.07 -6.84
C TRP A 190 16.31 3.02 -5.32
N HIS A 191 15.09 3.01 -4.83
CA HIS A 191 14.75 2.76 -3.42
C HIS A 191 14.56 1.26 -3.19
N ALA A 192 15.65 0.51 -3.27
CA ALA A 192 15.69 -0.94 -3.14
C ALA A 192 16.25 -1.40 -1.79
N ASP A 193 15.85 -0.72 -0.72
CA ASP A 193 16.28 -1.06 0.63
C ASP A 193 15.60 -2.32 1.15
N PRO A 194 16.33 -3.22 1.83
CA PRO A 194 15.72 -4.38 2.47
C PRO A 194 14.66 -3.99 3.49
N TYR A 195 13.57 -4.76 3.54
CA TYR A 195 12.51 -4.53 4.50
C TYR A 195 12.91 -5.03 5.90
N ILE A 196 13.15 -4.09 6.79
CA ILE A 196 13.60 -4.34 8.16
C ILE A 196 12.68 -3.72 9.24
N GLY A 197 11.48 -3.27 8.85
CA GLY A 197 10.50 -2.60 9.70
C GLY A 197 10.39 -1.10 9.39
N ARG A 198 10.38 -0.72 8.12
CA ARG A 198 10.12 0.63 7.61
C ARG A 198 8.71 0.72 7.06
N GLU A 199 8.25 1.93 6.76
CA GLU A 199 7.10 2.16 5.92
C GLU A 199 7.47 1.97 4.43
N PHE A 200 6.51 2.13 3.52
CA PHE A 200 6.63 1.69 2.15
C PHE A 200 6.66 2.87 1.18
N TYR A 201 7.43 2.74 0.11
CA TYR A 201 7.52 3.75 -0.94
C TYR A 201 7.50 3.10 -2.31
N ALA A 202 6.58 3.51 -3.17
CA ALA A 202 6.40 2.91 -4.48
C ALA A 202 5.86 3.90 -5.51
N PRO A 203 6.05 3.63 -6.82
CA PRO A 203 5.49 4.46 -7.88
C PRO A 203 3.97 4.37 -7.91
N PHE A 204 3.33 5.50 -8.21
CA PHE A 204 1.88 5.56 -8.42
C PHE A 204 1.48 4.96 -9.78
N GLY A 205 0.27 4.40 -9.83
CA GLY A 205 -0.25 3.83 -11.05
C GLY A 205 -1.66 3.29 -10.91
N SER A 206 -1.98 2.30 -11.74
CA SER A 206 -3.24 1.59 -11.73
C SER A 206 -3.07 0.13 -11.36
N PHE A 207 -4.11 -0.44 -10.78
CA PHE A 207 -4.17 -1.84 -10.39
C PHE A 207 -5.48 -2.45 -10.90
N ASP A 208 -5.38 -3.52 -11.67
CA ASP A 208 -6.46 -4.40 -12.10
C ASP A 208 -6.17 -5.78 -11.52
N VAL A 209 -6.90 -6.18 -10.47
CA VAL A 209 -6.55 -7.33 -9.63
C VAL A 209 -7.71 -8.30 -9.55
N ARG A 210 -7.45 -9.55 -9.96
CA ARG A 210 -8.37 -10.67 -9.80
C ARG A 210 -7.87 -11.61 -8.72
N ILE A 211 -8.71 -11.86 -7.72
CA ILE A 211 -8.42 -12.72 -6.57
C ILE A 211 -9.42 -13.87 -6.55
N THR A 212 -8.94 -15.09 -6.77
CA THR A 212 -9.76 -16.30 -6.69
C THR A 212 -9.50 -17.01 -5.36
N LEU A 213 -10.56 -17.28 -4.60
CA LEU A 213 -10.50 -17.98 -3.32
C LEU A 213 -11.83 -18.72 -3.04
N PRO A 214 -11.92 -19.57 -1.98
CA PRO A 214 -13.15 -20.27 -1.65
C PRO A 214 -14.34 -19.32 -1.51
N SER A 215 -15.51 -19.73 -1.98
CA SER A 215 -16.71 -18.88 -2.06
C SER A 215 -17.26 -18.41 -0.72
N SER A 216 -16.83 -19.03 0.39
CA SER A 216 -17.20 -18.62 1.75
C SER A 216 -16.51 -17.32 2.21
N TYR A 217 -15.39 -16.93 1.59
CA TYR A 217 -14.63 -15.77 1.99
C TYR A 217 -15.21 -14.46 1.47
N LEU A 218 -15.27 -13.48 2.34
CA LEU A 218 -15.57 -12.10 2.00
C LEU A 218 -14.29 -11.29 1.98
N ILE A 219 -14.09 -10.45 0.94
CA ILE A 219 -12.89 -9.60 0.77
C ILE A 219 -13.24 -8.14 0.96
N GLY A 220 -12.42 -7.42 1.78
CA GLY A 220 -12.27 -5.97 1.72
C GLY A 220 -10.93 -5.63 1.07
N ALA A 221 -10.91 -4.70 0.12
CA ALA A 221 -9.71 -4.39 -0.66
C ALA A 221 -9.57 -2.92 -1.04
N THR A 222 -8.35 -2.55 -1.47
CA THR A 222 -8.09 -1.36 -2.27
C THR A 222 -8.87 -1.43 -3.58
N GLY A 223 -9.49 -0.31 -3.98
CA GLY A 223 -10.18 -0.20 -5.27
C GLY A 223 -11.65 -0.60 -5.24
N GLU A 224 -12.30 -0.40 -6.36
CA GLU A 224 -13.71 -0.70 -6.57
C GLU A 224 -13.90 -2.13 -7.09
N LEU A 225 -14.84 -2.86 -6.52
CA LEU A 225 -15.24 -4.18 -7.02
C LEU A 225 -15.97 -4.03 -8.36
N GLN A 226 -15.46 -4.65 -9.42
CA GLN A 226 -15.96 -4.52 -10.79
C GLN A 226 -17.07 -5.52 -11.12
N ASN A 227 -17.21 -6.61 -10.36
CA ASN A 227 -18.16 -7.68 -10.62
C ASN A 227 -19.08 -8.02 -9.42
N PRO A 228 -19.69 -7.01 -8.74
CA PRO A 228 -20.49 -7.23 -7.54
C PRO A 228 -21.67 -8.19 -7.76
N SER A 229 -22.26 -8.21 -8.95
CA SER A 229 -23.36 -9.13 -9.29
C SER A 229 -22.95 -10.61 -9.40
N GLU A 230 -21.65 -10.89 -9.54
CA GLU A 230 -21.11 -12.25 -9.59
C GLU A 230 -20.63 -12.74 -8.22
N ILE A 231 -20.50 -11.83 -7.26
CA ILE A 231 -19.91 -12.10 -5.94
C ILE A 231 -21.00 -12.29 -4.85
N GLY A 232 -21.96 -11.38 -4.79
CA GLY A 232 -22.86 -11.29 -3.63
C GLY A 232 -22.15 -10.69 -2.42
N HIS A 233 -22.19 -11.36 -1.26
CA HIS A 233 -21.53 -10.95 -0.01
C HIS A 233 -21.82 -9.49 0.43
N GLY A 234 -22.99 -8.93 0.06
CA GLY A 234 -23.39 -7.58 0.39
C GLY A 234 -22.78 -6.46 -0.49
N TYR A 235 -21.96 -6.80 -1.49
CA TYR A 235 -21.49 -5.85 -2.50
C TYR A 235 -22.52 -5.56 -3.60
N GLY A 236 -23.47 -6.48 -3.79
CA GLY A 236 -24.59 -6.37 -4.71
C GLY A 236 -25.84 -6.98 -4.13
N GLU A 237 -26.97 -6.87 -4.84
CA GLU A 237 -28.27 -7.43 -4.43
C GLU A 237 -28.36 -8.95 -4.63
N THR A 238 -27.35 -9.59 -5.22
CA THR A 238 -27.31 -11.01 -5.53
C THR A 238 -26.93 -11.84 -4.33
N GLU A 239 -27.55 -13.03 -4.20
CA GLU A 239 -27.10 -14.06 -3.26
C GLU A 239 -25.71 -14.57 -3.67
N ILE A 240 -24.98 -15.14 -2.70
CA ILE A 240 -23.67 -15.75 -2.95
C ILE A 240 -23.89 -16.95 -3.90
N PRO A 241 -23.15 -17.02 -5.03
CA PRO A 241 -23.31 -18.14 -5.96
C PRO A 241 -22.95 -19.50 -5.34
N GLU A 242 -23.72 -20.53 -5.69
CA GLU A 242 -23.42 -21.91 -5.29
C GLU A 242 -22.23 -22.47 -6.10
N THR A 243 -21.01 -22.13 -5.69
CA THR A 243 -19.75 -22.56 -6.32
C THR A 243 -18.69 -22.77 -5.25
N ASP A 244 -17.66 -23.57 -5.57
CA ASP A 244 -16.55 -23.82 -4.64
C ASP A 244 -15.66 -22.59 -4.44
N SER A 245 -15.55 -21.72 -5.45
CA SER A 245 -14.71 -20.52 -5.42
C SER A 245 -15.33 -19.37 -6.20
N LEU A 246 -14.97 -18.14 -5.79
CA LEU A 246 -15.31 -16.90 -6.46
C LEU A 246 -14.05 -16.18 -6.92
N THR A 247 -14.15 -15.45 -8.02
CA THR A 247 -13.09 -14.55 -8.50
C THR A 247 -13.55 -13.11 -8.32
N TRP A 248 -12.93 -12.42 -7.38
CA TRP A 248 -13.16 -11.01 -7.09
C TRP A 248 -12.31 -10.16 -8.02
N HIS A 249 -12.88 -9.17 -8.68
CA HIS A 249 -12.19 -8.29 -9.62
C HIS A 249 -12.24 -6.85 -9.10
N PHE A 250 -11.10 -6.35 -8.63
CA PHE A 250 -10.95 -4.98 -8.13
C PHE A 250 -10.15 -4.13 -9.10
N ARG A 251 -10.47 -2.84 -9.16
CA ARG A 251 -9.72 -1.85 -9.91
C ARG A 251 -9.47 -0.60 -9.07
N ALA A 252 -8.22 -0.11 -9.10
CA ALA A 252 -7.82 1.12 -8.46
C ALA A 252 -6.96 1.97 -9.40
N GLU A 253 -7.17 3.29 -9.37
CA GLU A 253 -6.46 4.26 -10.21
C GLU A 253 -5.73 5.28 -9.33
N ASN A 254 -4.54 5.69 -9.75
CA ASN A 254 -3.69 6.66 -9.05
C ASN A 254 -3.39 6.27 -7.59
N VAL A 255 -3.04 5.02 -7.38
CA VAL A 255 -2.62 4.47 -6.11
C VAL A 255 -1.20 3.90 -6.21
N HIS A 256 -0.49 3.82 -5.10
CA HIS A 256 0.90 3.32 -5.05
C HIS A 256 1.00 1.92 -4.44
N ASP A 257 -0.12 1.35 -4.02
CA ASP A 257 -0.22 0.02 -3.44
C ASP A 257 -1.61 -0.57 -3.58
N PHE A 258 -1.70 -1.88 -3.34
CA PHE A 258 -2.95 -2.63 -3.34
C PHE A 258 -2.93 -3.62 -2.17
N ALA A 259 -3.81 -3.44 -1.20
CA ALA A 259 -3.99 -4.34 -0.07
C ALA A 259 -5.39 -4.96 -0.07
N TRP A 260 -5.54 -6.08 0.64
CA TRP A 260 -6.82 -6.74 0.87
C TRP A 260 -6.78 -7.57 2.16
N ALA A 261 -7.93 -7.85 2.70
CA ALA A 261 -8.11 -8.83 3.77
C ALA A 261 -9.30 -9.72 3.47
N ALA A 262 -9.26 -10.96 3.91
CA ALA A 262 -10.32 -11.92 3.67
C ALA A 262 -10.57 -12.80 4.89
N ASP A 263 -11.85 -13.00 5.18
CA ASP A 263 -12.31 -13.85 6.27
C ASP A 263 -13.72 -14.38 5.96
N PRO A 264 -14.04 -15.67 6.26
CA PRO A 264 -15.38 -16.21 6.04
C PRO A 264 -16.42 -15.69 7.03
N ASP A 265 -15.97 -15.17 8.17
CA ASP A 265 -16.84 -14.70 9.28
C ASP A 265 -17.02 -13.16 9.26
N TYR A 266 -16.53 -12.47 8.24
CA TYR A 266 -16.78 -11.03 8.11
C TYR A 266 -18.26 -10.72 7.89
N LEU A 267 -18.75 -9.77 8.67
CA LEU A 267 -19.93 -8.97 8.34
C LEU A 267 -19.51 -7.84 7.43
N HIS A 268 -20.38 -7.46 6.49
CA HIS A 268 -20.15 -6.37 5.57
C HIS A 268 -21.27 -5.35 5.67
N GLU A 269 -20.93 -4.13 5.99
CA GLU A 269 -21.85 -3.00 5.97
C GLU A 269 -21.40 -1.99 4.90
N VAL A 270 -22.38 -1.48 4.16
CA VAL A 270 -22.19 -0.44 3.16
C VAL A 270 -22.88 0.84 3.62
N VAL A 271 -22.15 1.96 3.55
CA VAL A 271 -22.67 3.27 3.89
C VAL A 271 -22.41 4.22 2.73
N GLU A 272 -23.49 4.80 2.19
CA GLU A 272 -23.38 5.86 1.18
C GLU A 272 -23.05 7.18 1.86
N GLY A 273 -22.03 7.86 1.39
CA GLY A 273 -21.58 9.14 1.92
C GLY A 273 -21.97 10.31 1.03
N GLU A 274 -21.57 11.51 1.47
CA GLU A 274 -21.63 12.69 0.65
C GLU A 274 -20.59 12.62 -0.49
N ASN A 275 -20.82 13.35 -1.58
CA ASN A 275 -19.93 13.37 -2.76
C ASN A 275 -19.70 12.03 -3.46
N ASP A 276 -20.70 11.16 -3.47
CA ASP A 276 -20.67 9.85 -4.16
C ASP A 276 -19.54 8.91 -3.66
N VAL A 277 -19.11 9.04 -2.41
CA VAL A 277 -18.13 8.13 -1.80
C VAL A 277 -18.86 6.99 -1.09
N THR A 278 -18.58 5.76 -1.46
CA THR A 278 -19.11 4.56 -0.80
C THR A 278 -18.13 4.07 0.27
N TYR A 279 -18.64 3.79 1.47
CA TYR A 279 -17.86 3.25 2.58
C TYR A 279 -18.20 1.80 2.82
N HIS A 280 -17.17 0.94 2.89
CA HIS A 280 -17.29 -0.47 3.23
C HIS A 280 -16.69 -0.71 4.62
N LEU A 281 -17.47 -1.33 5.52
CA LEU A 281 -17.02 -1.71 6.86
C LEU A 281 -17.06 -3.24 6.95
N LEU A 282 -15.92 -3.86 7.21
CA LEU A 282 -15.78 -5.30 7.33
C LEU A 282 -15.22 -5.66 8.70
N TYR A 283 -15.98 -6.43 9.46
CA TYR A 283 -15.63 -6.82 10.82
C TYR A 283 -16.35 -8.13 11.22
N GLN A 284 -15.85 -8.82 12.23
CA GLN A 284 -16.50 -10.03 12.74
C GLN A 284 -17.57 -9.70 13.80
N GLU A 285 -18.53 -10.59 14.00
CA GLU A 285 -19.66 -10.45 14.94
C GLU A 285 -19.21 -10.15 16.38
N ASN A 286 -18.06 -10.71 16.81
CA ASN A 286 -17.53 -10.53 18.17
C ASN A 286 -17.17 -9.07 18.53
N VAL A 287 -17.01 -8.21 17.53
CA VAL A 287 -16.71 -6.77 17.72
C VAL A 287 -17.83 -5.84 17.28
N ALA A 288 -18.97 -6.38 16.79
CA ALA A 288 -20.08 -5.62 16.19
C ALA A 288 -20.59 -4.47 17.09
N GLU A 289 -20.77 -4.72 18.41
CA GLU A 289 -21.21 -3.69 19.36
C GLU A 289 -20.24 -2.49 19.42
N LYS A 290 -18.91 -2.74 19.30
CA LYS A 290 -17.90 -1.68 19.30
C LYS A 290 -17.87 -0.91 17.98
N TRP A 291 -18.20 -1.60 16.88
CA TRP A 291 -18.20 -1.02 15.53
C TRP A 291 -19.50 -0.31 15.14
N GLU A 292 -20.56 -0.41 15.96
CA GLU A 292 -21.87 0.20 15.67
C GLU A 292 -21.80 1.66 15.20
N LYS A 293 -20.90 2.45 15.80
CA LYS A 293 -20.73 3.86 15.45
C LYS A 293 -19.84 4.14 14.25
N MET A 294 -19.14 3.14 13.73
CA MET A 294 -18.23 3.32 12.60
C MET A 294 -18.97 3.76 11.34
N ARG A 295 -20.22 3.31 11.15
CA ARG A 295 -21.08 3.75 10.04
C ARG A 295 -21.37 5.27 10.05
N GLU A 296 -21.32 5.90 11.22
CA GLU A 296 -21.48 7.34 11.37
C GLU A 296 -20.11 8.06 11.30
N TRP A 297 -19.10 7.52 11.97
CA TRP A 297 -17.81 8.16 12.11
C TRP A 297 -16.98 8.17 10.84
N VAL A 298 -16.96 7.07 10.07
CA VAL A 298 -16.11 6.97 8.89
C VAL A 298 -16.44 8.03 7.84
N PRO A 299 -17.73 8.24 7.44
CA PRO A 299 -18.08 9.34 6.56
C PRO A 299 -17.69 10.71 7.13
N GLN A 300 -17.91 10.94 8.43
CA GLN A 300 -17.59 12.22 9.08
C GLN A 300 -16.08 12.51 9.09
N ILE A 301 -15.24 11.50 9.28
CA ILE A 301 -13.77 11.61 9.22
C ILE A 301 -13.35 12.05 7.82
N ILE A 302 -13.77 11.33 6.79
CA ILE A 302 -13.43 11.64 5.39
C ILE A 302 -13.94 13.01 4.98
N GLU A 303 -15.16 13.39 5.38
CA GLU A 303 -15.70 14.71 5.12
C GLU A 303 -14.93 15.82 5.86
N PHE A 304 -14.54 15.58 7.12
CA PHE A 304 -13.74 16.54 7.89
C PHE A 304 -12.39 16.81 7.20
N TYR A 305 -11.69 15.78 6.78
CA TYR A 305 -10.41 15.91 6.07
C TYR A 305 -10.60 16.54 4.69
N SER A 306 -11.65 16.13 3.95
CA SER A 306 -11.98 16.72 2.64
C SER A 306 -12.18 18.23 2.70
N ARG A 307 -12.83 18.73 3.75
CA ARG A 307 -13.01 20.17 3.96
C ARG A 307 -11.73 20.91 4.35
N ARG A 308 -10.75 20.23 4.93
CA ARG A 308 -9.51 20.83 5.43
C ARG A 308 -8.36 20.77 4.43
N PHE A 309 -8.23 19.67 3.71
CA PHE A 309 -7.05 19.35 2.91
C PHE A 309 -7.37 19.16 1.42
N GLY A 310 -8.60 19.28 1.02
CA GLY A 310 -9.09 19.05 -0.33
C GLY A 310 -9.95 17.79 -0.44
N PRO A 311 -10.75 17.67 -1.51
CA PRO A 311 -11.68 16.56 -1.64
C PRO A 311 -10.96 15.20 -1.61
N TYR A 312 -11.58 14.21 -0.97
CA TYR A 312 -11.13 12.82 -1.02
C TYR A 312 -11.07 12.37 -2.49
N PRO A 313 -9.93 11.84 -2.98
CA PRO A 313 -9.72 11.67 -4.41
C PRO A 313 -10.31 10.37 -4.99
N TYR A 314 -10.90 9.51 -4.17
CA TYR A 314 -11.34 8.19 -4.59
C TYR A 314 -12.85 7.98 -4.40
N PRO A 315 -13.48 7.04 -5.16
CA PRO A 315 -14.93 6.81 -5.08
C PRO A 315 -15.36 5.93 -3.90
N GLN A 316 -14.43 5.28 -3.20
CA GLN A 316 -14.74 4.44 -2.05
C GLN A 316 -13.66 4.51 -0.98
N PHE A 317 -14.02 4.12 0.27
CA PHE A 317 -13.07 3.90 1.36
C PHE A 317 -13.50 2.70 2.19
N THR A 318 -12.60 1.74 2.36
CA THR A 318 -12.85 0.49 3.09
C THR A 318 -12.15 0.48 4.44
N VAL A 319 -12.86 0.18 5.51
CA VAL A 319 -12.30 -0.04 6.85
C VAL A 319 -12.49 -1.50 7.22
N VAL A 320 -11.40 -2.20 7.49
CA VAL A 320 -11.41 -3.65 7.71
C VAL A 320 -10.78 -3.98 9.05
N GLN A 321 -11.48 -4.81 9.85
CA GLN A 321 -10.86 -5.44 11.01
C GLN A 321 -9.74 -6.37 10.54
N ALA A 322 -8.53 -6.11 11.02
CA ALA A 322 -7.34 -6.91 10.70
C ALA A 322 -6.34 -6.86 11.84
N GLY A 323 -5.26 -7.58 11.75
CA GLY A 323 -4.25 -7.58 12.81
C GLY A 323 -3.23 -6.43 12.69
N ASP A 324 -2.44 -6.25 13.74
CA ASP A 324 -1.23 -5.43 13.81
C ASP A 324 -1.37 -3.93 14.15
N GLY A 325 -2.51 -3.48 14.63
CA GLY A 325 -2.73 -2.07 15.06
C GLY A 325 -3.58 -1.31 14.06
N GLY A 326 -3.02 -0.30 13.45
CA GLY A 326 -3.52 0.39 12.28
C GLY A 326 -2.54 0.22 11.12
N MET A 327 -3.05 0.32 9.90
CA MET A 327 -2.23 0.38 8.70
C MET A 327 -3.00 0.99 7.55
N GLU A 328 -2.45 2.03 7.01
CA GLU A 328 -2.92 2.77 5.86
C GLU A 328 -2.59 2.04 4.55
N TYR A 329 -3.59 2.01 3.66
CA TYR A 329 -3.43 1.64 2.26
C TYR A 329 -4.32 2.53 1.40
N PRO A 330 -3.98 2.81 0.16
CA PRO A 330 -4.86 3.60 -0.69
C PRO A 330 -6.27 3.03 -0.74
N MET A 331 -7.28 3.87 -0.48
CA MET A 331 -8.70 3.51 -0.48
C MET A 331 -9.12 2.49 0.60
N MET A 332 -8.22 2.08 1.49
CA MET A 332 -8.55 1.12 2.54
C MET A 332 -7.67 1.29 3.77
N THR A 333 -8.16 0.89 4.93
CA THR A 333 -7.35 0.77 6.14
C THR A 333 -7.62 -0.54 6.87
N LEU A 334 -6.55 -1.12 7.43
CA LEU A 334 -6.58 -2.30 8.28
C LEU A 334 -6.44 -1.85 9.74
N ILE A 335 -7.44 -2.12 10.58
CA ILE A 335 -7.43 -1.71 11.99
C ILE A 335 -7.75 -2.87 12.93
N LEU A 336 -7.36 -2.75 14.20
CA LEU A 336 -7.80 -3.67 15.24
C LEU A 336 -9.30 -3.51 15.51
N GLY A 337 -10.03 -4.61 15.62
CA GLY A 337 -11.46 -4.60 15.93
C GLY A 337 -11.75 -4.52 17.43
N ASP A 338 -10.97 -5.23 18.26
CA ASP A 338 -11.22 -5.37 19.68
C ASP A 338 -10.56 -4.28 20.53
N ILE A 339 -10.87 -3.01 20.23
CA ILE A 339 -10.46 -1.84 21.02
C ILE A 339 -11.66 -0.99 21.42
N PRO A 340 -11.56 -0.16 22.48
CA PRO A 340 -12.68 0.71 22.88
C PRO A 340 -13.13 1.65 21.74
N PRO A 341 -14.43 2.03 21.67
CA PRO A 341 -14.97 2.86 20.58
C PRO A 341 -14.19 4.15 20.30
N MET A 342 -13.71 4.85 21.35
CA MET A 342 -12.89 6.06 21.16
C MET A 342 -11.49 5.74 20.60
N GLY A 343 -10.98 4.53 20.84
CA GLY A 343 -9.77 4.03 20.20
C GLY A 343 -10.01 3.76 18.72
N LEU A 344 -11.14 3.13 18.37
CA LEU A 344 -11.56 2.93 16.98
C LEU A 344 -11.67 4.26 16.23
N LEU A 345 -12.34 5.27 16.83
CA LEU A 345 -12.41 6.60 16.24
C LEU A 345 -11.02 7.19 16.00
N GLY A 346 -10.14 7.08 17.00
CA GLY A 346 -8.80 7.66 16.94
C GLY A 346 -7.93 7.00 15.85
N VAL A 347 -7.85 5.66 15.84
CA VAL A 347 -7.06 4.93 14.84
C VAL A 347 -7.63 5.12 13.44
N THR A 348 -8.95 5.05 13.27
CA THR A 348 -9.56 5.27 11.95
C THR A 348 -9.33 6.69 11.43
N ALA A 349 -9.37 7.69 12.30
CA ALA A 349 -9.06 9.07 11.90
C ALA A 349 -7.57 9.21 11.51
N HIS A 350 -6.66 8.56 12.23
CA HIS A 350 -5.24 8.55 11.90
C HIS A 350 -5.01 7.91 10.52
N GLU A 351 -5.45 6.67 10.33
CA GLU A 351 -5.27 5.94 9.07
C GLU A 351 -5.96 6.60 7.87
N ALA A 352 -7.13 7.22 8.08
CA ALA A 352 -7.79 7.98 7.04
C ALA A 352 -7.02 9.27 6.68
N GLY A 353 -6.28 9.86 7.60
CA GLY A 353 -5.43 11.04 7.38
C GLY A 353 -4.35 10.78 6.33
N HIS A 354 -3.84 9.56 6.29
CA HIS A 354 -2.84 9.12 5.32
C HIS A 354 -3.32 9.15 3.86
N MET A 355 -4.63 9.20 3.60
CA MET A 355 -5.14 9.40 2.24
C MET A 355 -4.72 10.75 1.65
N TRP A 356 -4.37 11.72 2.46
CA TRP A 356 -3.84 13.03 2.06
C TRP A 356 -2.34 13.16 2.32
N TYR A 357 -1.86 12.71 3.48
CA TYR A 357 -0.52 13.00 3.95
C TYR A 357 0.57 12.11 3.36
N TYR A 358 0.24 11.01 2.76
CA TYR A 358 1.12 10.46 1.73
C TYR A 358 0.35 10.17 0.45
N GLY A 359 -0.91 9.78 0.54
CA GLY A 359 -1.72 9.38 -0.61
C GLY A 359 -1.83 10.44 -1.70
N VAL A 360 -2.07 11.71 -1.33
CA VAL A 360 -2.11 12.83 -2.29
C VAL A 360 -0.73 13.45 -2.48
N LEU A 361 0.09 13.54 -1.43
CA LEU A 361 1.37 14.23 -1.47
C LEU A 361 2.49 13.37 -2.10
N GLY A 362 2.39 12.04 -2.06
CA GLY A 362 3.38 11.11 -2.61
C GLY A 362 4.74 11.20 -1.91
N SER A 363 4.76 11.46 -0.59
CA SER A 363 6.00 11.52 0.18
C SER A 363 6.67 10.15 0.27
N ASN A 364 8.00 10.15 0.43
CA ASN A 364 8.76 8.94 0.70
C ASN A 364 8.69 8.59 2.19
N GLU A 365 7.75 7.75 2.55
CA GLU A 365 7.51 7.30 3.92
C GLU A 365 8.66 6.45 4.48
N ALA A 366 9.33 5.68 3.63
CA ALA A 366 10.44 4.83 4.05
C ALA A 366 11.61 5.63 4.64
N ASP A 367 11.86 6.85 4.13
CA ASP A 367 12.95 7.73 4.58
C ASP A 367 12.46 8.86 5.47
N TYR A 368 11.23 9.32 5.31
CA TYR A 368 10.69 10.51 5.95
C TYR A 368 9.33 10.25 6.61
N ALA A 369 9.19 9.15 7.35
CA ALA A 369 7.97 8.76 8.05
C ALA A 369 7.34 9.92 8.86
N TRP A 370 8.14 10.85 9.42
CA TRP A 370 7.65 12.01 10.16
C TRP A 370 6.82 13.02 9.33
N MET A 371 6.85 12.91 7.99
CA MET A 371 6.02 13.73 7.10
C MET A 371 4.61 13.16 6.94
N ASP A 372 4.42 11.96 7.40
CA ASP A 372 3.25 11.15 7.22
C ASP A 372 2.61 10.80 8.59
N GLU A 373 3.41 10.30 9.55
CA GLU A 373 3.04 9.90 10.90
C GLU A 373 2.79 11.07 11.87
#